data_94eef830a4729a24a9e3851fee1b6117
#
_entry.id   94eef830a4729a24a9e3851fee1b6117
#
_cell.length_a   1.000
_cell.length_b   1.000
_cell.length_c   1.000
_cell.angle_alpha   90.00
_cell.angle_beta   90.00
_cell.angle_gamma   90.00
#
_symmetry.space_group_name_H-M   'P 1'
#
loop_
_entity.id
_entity.type
_entity.pdbx_description
1 polymer ?
#
loop_
_entity_poly.entity_id
_entity_poly.type
_entity_poly.pdbx_seq_one_letter_code
_entity_poly.pdbx_strand_id
1 'polypeptide(L)'
;MASKQTTKPTTLWDRFLGSMLNPLLDQEAMNRQFERIDWPTECDRLSTPGLVYPEYYQSQNFHGVTGGYLSPGAAVSYDPITQYVLPPNEDWVRQGVVEAVRSQPRRILDLGCGTGSTTLLLKRTFPEAQVVGLDLSPYMLVMAQHKATGEGLKVDWRQGKAEETGFEDNSFDLISLSLLFHETPPAVSQAILGECFRLLPVGGEVVVLDGNQDSLRQTPWLLEVFEEPYIAEYAQGDVADWMEQAGFASVETRTHWWIHQVTRGVKPLPGQDSIRDEFPREGDMAFA
;
A
#
# COMPACT_ATOMS: atom_id res chain seq x y z
N MET A 1 3.70 -41.19 -26.63
CA MET A 1 2.81 -40.11 -26.15
C MET A 1 3.70 -38.96 -25.69
N ALA A 2 3.83 -37.92 -26.51
CA ALA A 2 4.67 -36.77 -26.19
C ALA A 2 3.89 -35.83 -25.25
N SER A 3 4.45 -35.57 -24.07
CA SER A 3 3.93 -34.57 -23.14
C SER A 3 4.04 -33.19 -23.78
N LYS A 4 2.93 -32.52 -24.06
CA LYS A 4 2.90 -31.12 -24.37
C LYS A 4 3.41 -30.35 -23.11
N GLN A 5 4.66 -29.92 -23.16
CA GLN A 5 5.11 -28.83 -22.30
C GLN A 5 4.33 -27.58 -22.72
N THR A 6 3.37 -27.20 -21.92
CA THR A 6 2.76 -25.84 -21.98
C THR A 6 3.85 -24.86 -21.55
N THR A 7 4.47 -24.21 -22.53
CA THR A 7 5.32 -23.05 -22.29
C THR A 7 4.44 -21.97 -21.66
N LYS A 8 4.69 -21.63 -20.39
CA LYS A 8 4.13 -20.43 -19.76
C LYS A 8 4.46 -19.23 -20.64
N PRO A 9 3.49 -18.30 -20.86
CA PRO A 9 3.86 -17.04 -21.49
C PRO A 9 4.92 -16.34 -20.62
N THR A 10 6.05 -16.03 -21.20
CA THR A 10 7.10 -15.24 -20.54
C THR A 10 6.57 -13.84 -20.29
N THR A 11 6.52 -13.44 -19.03
CA THR A 11 6.10 -12.09 -18.61
C THR A 11 7.11 -11.04 -19.11
N LEU A 12 6.73 -9.77 -19.16
CA LEU A 12 7.68 -8.69 -19.45
C LEU A 12 8.75 -8.60 -18.36
N TRP A 13 8.39 -8.94 -17.14
CA TRP A 13 9.32 -9.11 -16.03
C TRP A 13 10.40 -10.15 -16.36
N ASP A 14 10.01 -11.34 -16.79
CA ASP A 14 10.93 -12.39 -17.18
C ASP A 14 11.83 -11.99 -18.35
N ARG A 15 11.34 -11.13 -19.25
CA ARG A 15 12.07 -10.73 -20.46
C ARG A 15 13.05 -9.57 -20.25
N PHE A 16 12.68 -8.59 -19.43
CA PHE A 16 13.42 -7.34 -19.31
C PHE A 16 13.90 -7.04 -17.90
N LEU A 17 13.01 -6.94 -16.93
CA LEU A 17 13.39 -6.52 -15.58
C LEU A 17 14.13 -7.61 -14.82
N GLY A 18 13.68 -8.86 -14.88
CA GLY A 18 14.35 -9.98 -14.22
C GLY A 18 15.79 -10.16 -14.69
N SER A 19 16.05 -10.08 -16.01
CA SER A 19 17.40 -10.19 -16.55
C SER A 19 18.31 -9.01 -16.18
N MET A 20 17.75 -7.80 -16.00
CA MET A 20 18.50 -6.61 -15.57
C MET A 20 18.76 -6.60 -14.07
N LEU A 21 17.79 -7.02 -13.26
CA LEU A 21 17.86 -6.91 -11.79
C LEU A 21 18.55 -8.12 -11.15
N ASN A 22 18.41 -9.34 -11.71
CA ASN A 22 19.03 -10.53 -11.15
C ASN A 22 20.53 -10.39 -10.83
N PRO A 23 21.37 -9.71 -11.67
CA PRO A 23 22.76 -9.48 -11.33
C PRO A 23 23.00 -8.51 -10.17
N LEU A 24 21.99 -7.69 -9.83
CA LEU A 24 22.05 -6.69 -8.76
C LEU A 24 21.57 -7.25 -7.43
N LEU A 25 20.82 -8.37 -7.45
CA LEU A 25 20.26 -9.00 -6.27
C LEU A 25 21.30 -9.93 -5.62
N ASP A 26 21.51 -9.75 -4.31
CA ASP A 26 22.31 -10.68 -3.50
C ASP A 26 21.51 -11.96 -3.21
N GLN A 27 21.53 -12.89 -4.15
CA GLN A 27 20.84 -14.18 -4.04
C GLN A 27 21.30 -14.99 -2.81
N GLU A 28 22.57 -14.87 -2.42
CA GLU A 28 23.07 -15.57 -1.23
C GLU A 28 22.52 -14.97 0.05
N ALA A 29 22.40 -13.64 0.14
CA ALA A 29 21.79 -12.99 1.28
C ALA A 29 20.30 -13.36 1.40
N MET A 30 19.57 -13.37 0.28
CA MET A 30 18.16 -13.80 0.22
C MET A 30 18.01 -15.26 0.67
N ASN A 31 18.85 -16.17 0.17
CA ASN A 31 18.82 -17.57 0.57
C ASN A 31 19.15 -17.75 2.07
N ARG A 32 20.18 -17.05 2.57
CA ARG A 32 20.51 -17.07 4.01
C ARG A 32 19.33 -16.58 4.87
N GLN A 33 18.63 -15.55 4.43
CA GLN A 33 17.45 -15.02 5.13
C GLN A 33 16.30 -16.02 5.10
N PHE A 34 16.04 -16.63 3.94
CA PHE A 34 15.02 -17.66 3.78
C PHE A 34 15.27 -18.87 4.73
N GLU A 35 16.52 -19.35 4.82
CA GLU A 35 16.89 -20.51 5.63
C GLU A 35 16.90 -20.23 7.13
N ARG A 36 17.09 -18.98 7.56
CA ARG A 36 17.15 -18.60 8.99
C ARG A 36 15.78 -18.51 9.65
N ILE A 37 14.72 -18.40 8.89
CA ILE A 37 13.35 -18.19 9.39
C ILE A 37 12.62 -19.52 9.45
N ASP A 38 12.08 -19.86 10.62
CA ASP A 38 11.10 -20.96 10.76
C ASP A 38 9.73 -20.46 10.32
N TRP A 39 9.53 -20.44 8.99
CA TRP A 39 8.32 -19.91 8.36
C TRP A 39 7.03 -20.51 8.91
N PRO A 40 6.89 -21.84 9.09
CA PRO A 40 5.66 -22.40 9.64
C PRO A 40 5.32 -21.82 11.03
N THR A 41 6.28 -21.82 11.95
CA THR A 41 6.07 -21.33 13.32
C THR A 41 5.82 -19.82 13.35
N GLU A 42 6.59 -19.04 12.60
CA GLU A 42 6.45 -17.58 12.58
C GLU A 42 5.14 -17.13 11.92
N CYS A 43 4.77 -17.76 10.79
CA CYS A 43 3.50 -17.47 10.13
C CYS A 43 2.30 -17.87 10.99
N ASP A 44 2.35 -19.04 11.64
CA ASP A 44 1.26 -19.50 12.52
C ASP A 44 1.02 -18.49 13.67
N ARG A 45 2.10 -17.95 14.25
CA ARG A 45 2.04 -16.96 15.32
C ARG A 45 1.39 -15.63 14.90
N LEU A 46 1.56 -15.23 13.63
CA LEU A 46 1.03 -13.97 13.09
C LEU A 46 -0.30 -14.16 12.36
N SER A 47 -0.70 -15.40 12.09
CA SER A 47 -1.94 -15.70 11.38
C SER A 47 -3.17 -15.50 12.24
N THR A 48 -4.22 -14.98 11.63
CA THR A 48 -5.55 -14.85 12.24
C THR A 48 -6.37 -16.12 11.98
N PRO A 49 -6.75 -16.88 13.03
CA PRO A 49 -7.52 -18.09 12.86
C PRO A 49 -8.84 -17.86 12.11
N GLY A 50 -9.08 -18.65 11.05
CA GLY A 50 -10.31 -18.56 10.29
C GLY A 50 -10.38 -17.42 9.27
N LEU A 51 -9.33 -16.64 9.07
CA LEU A 51 -9.29 -15.62 8.03
C LEU A 51 -9.38 -16.29 6.64
N VAL A 52 -10.37 -15.85 5.87
CA VAL A 52 -10.56 -16.28 4.48
C VAL A 52 -9.98 -15.20 3.57
N TYR A 53 -9.01 -15.60 2.74
CA TYR A 53 -8.42 -14.69 1.77
C TYR A 53 -9.45 -14.26 0.72
N PRO A 54 -9.55 -12.97 0.40
CA PRO A 54 -10.39 -12.51 -0.70
C PRO A 54 -9.94 -13.11 -2.04
N GLU A 55 -10.91 -13.35 -2.94
CA GLU A 55 -10.63 -13.90 -4.26
C GLU A 55 -9.68 -12.99 -5.07
N TYR A 56 -9.88 -11.67 -4.98
CA TYR A 56 -9.03 -10.69 -5.66
C TYR A 56 -7.56 -10.77 -5.25
N TYR A 57 -7.25 -11.32 -4.07
CA TYR A 57 -5.88 -11.44 -3.56
C TYR A 57 -5.27 -12.82 -3.84
N GLN A 58 -5.99 -13.90 -3.54
CA GLN A 58 -5.44 -15.26 -3.64
C GLN A 58 -5.36 -15.82 -5.07
N SER A 59 -6.18 -15.30 -6.00
CA SER A 59 -6.26 -15.79 -7.37
C SER A 59 -5.34 -15.08 -8.36
N GLN A 60 -4.61 -14.04 -7.91
CA GLN A 60 -3.80 -13.18 -8.77
C GLN A 60 -2.29 -13.40 -8.61
N ASN A 61 -1.58 -13.01 -9.64
CA ASN A 61 -0.13 -12.88 -9.62
C ASN A 61 0.18 -11.38 -9.58
N PHE A 62 0.74 -10.93 -8.48
CA PHE A 62 1.18 -9.55 -8.33
C PHE A 62 2.62 -9.42 -8.80
N HIS A 63 2.95 -8.38 -9.57
CA HIS A 63 4.26 -8.14 -10.17
C HIS A 63 4.85 -9.37 -10.88
N GLY A 64 3.99 -10.16 -11.55
CA GLY A 64 4.39 -11.40 -12.20
C GLY A 64 4.78 -12.55 -11.25
N VAL A 65 4.67 -12.37 -9.94
CA VAL A 65 5.00 -13.41 -8.94
C VAL A 65 3.88 -14.44 -8.88
N THR A 66 4.19 -15.67 -9.25
CA THR A 66 3.21 -16.77 -9.22
C THR A 66 2.72 -17.04 -7.80
N GLY A 67 1.39 -16.92 -7.58
CA GLY A 67 0.78 -17.05 -6.26
C GLY A 67 0.86 -15.80 -5.39
N GLY A 68 1.25 -14.67 -5.96
CA GLY A 68 1.30 -13.37 -5.29
C GLY A 68 2.20 -13.39 -4.04
N TYR A 69 1.77 -12.73 -2.99
CA TYR A 69 2.55 -12.54 -1.77
C TYR A 69 2.37 -13.66 -0.71
N LEU A 70 1.72 -14.77 -1.06
CA LEU A 70 1.45 -15.87 -0.14
C LEU A 70 2.55 -16.95 -0.14
N SER A 71 3.82 -16.51 -0.15
CA SER A 71 4.94 -17.42 -0.06
C SER A 71 6.17 -16.78 0.64
N PRO A 72 7.03 -17.59 1.28
CA PRO A 72 8.29 -17.11 1.84
C PRO A 72 9.20 -16.45 0.79
N GLY A 73 9.24 -17.03 -0.42
CA GLY A 73 10.07 -16.52 -1.50
C GLY A 73 9.68 -15.10 -1.91
N ALA A 74 8.38 -14.84 -2.06
CA ALA A 74 7.86 -13.50 -2.36
C ALA A 74 8.25 -12.49 -1.26
N ALA A 75 8.07 -12.87 0.01
CA ALA A 75 8.38 -11.98 1.13
C ALA A 75 9.88 -11.64 1.23
N VAL A 76 10.78 -12.62 1.02
CA VAL A 76 12.23 -12.39 1.07
C VAL A 76 12.72 -11.55 -0.11
N SER A 77 12.13 -11.70 -1.29
CA SER A 77 12.55 -10.97 -2.49
C SER A 77 11.95 -9.58 -2.62
N TYR A 78 10.92 -9.25 -1.85
CA TYR A 78 10.17 -7.99 -1.99
C TYR A 78 11.07 -6.76 -1.82
N ASP A 79 11.70 -6.58 -0.66
CA ASP A 79 12.56 -5.40 -0.40
C ASP A 79 13.77 -5.32 -1.34
N PRO A 80 14.54 -6.42 -1.61
CA PRO A 80 15.60 -6.39 -2.59
C PRO A 80 15.18 -5.94 -3.99
N ILE A 81 13.93 -6.20 -4.38
CA ILE A 81 13.40 -5.78 -5.68
C ILE A 81 12.90 -4.34 -5.63
N THR A 82 12.08 -3.97 -4.62
CA THR A 82 11.44 -2.65 -4.55
C THR A 82 12.44 -1.51 -4.48
N GLN A 83 13.60 -1.71 -3.86
CA GLN A 83 14.67 -0.70 -3.84
C GLN A 83 15.13 -0.24 -5.24
N TYR A 84 14.96 -1.09 -6.28
CA TYR A 84 15.36 -0.77 -7.66
C TYR A 84 14.20 -0.38 -8.56
N VAL A 85 12.96 -0.79 -8.23
CA VAL A 85 11.79 -0.56 -9.09
C VAL A 85 10.95 0.64 -8.68
N LEU A 86 11.26 1.26 -7.53
CA LEU A 86 10.62 2.50 -7.06
C LEU A 86 11.54 3.71 -7.28
N PRO A 87 11.50 4.36 -8.46
CA PRO A 87 12.35 5.52 -8.73
C PRO A 87 11.88 6.76 -7.95
N PRO A 88 12.79 7.60 -7.42
CA PRO A 88 14.25 7.51 -7.55
C PRO A 88 14.88 6.47 -6.61
N ASN A 89 14.25 6.13 -5.52
CA ASN A 89 14.48 5.01 -4.60
C ASN A 89 13.31 4.86 -3.62
N GLU A 90 13.17 3.70 -3.02
CA GLU A 90 12.07 3.36 -2.14
C GLU A 90 11.93 4.32 -0.94
N ASP A 91 13.02 4.66 -0.27
CA ASP A 91 12.99 5.52 0.92
C ASP A 91 12.42 6.90 0.61
N TRP A 92 12.86 7.51 -0.49
CA TRP A 92 12.38 8.83 -0.90
C TRP A 92 10.92 8.80 -1.33
N VAL A 93 10.51 7.73 -1.99
CA VAL A 93 9.09 7.55 -2.36
C VAL A 93 8.23 7.47 -1.10
N ARG A 94 8.59 6.61 -0.14
CA ARG A 94 7.83 6.43 1.11
C ARG A 94 7.88 7.65 2.03
N GLN A 95 8.95 8.47 1.95
CA GLN A 95 9.05 9.73 2.70
C GLN A 95 7.87 10.67 2.40
N GLY A 96 7.28 10.59 1.22
CA GLY A 96 6.08 11.34 0.85
C GLY A 96 4.89 11.14 1.80
N VAL A 97 4.76 9.96 2.40
CA VAL A 97 3.72 9.70 3.42
C VAL A 97 3.96 10.56 4.64
N VAL A 98 5.17 10.54 5.18
CA VAL A 98 5.54 11.31 6.38
C VAL A 98 5.38 12.82 6.16
N GLU A 99 5.82 13.31 4.99
CA GLU A 99 5.71 14.72 4.62
C GLU A 99 4.27 15.22 4.45
N ALA A 100 3.34 14.31 4.20
CA ALA A 100 1.92 14.66 4.07
C ALA A 100 1.22 14.76 5.43
N VAL A 101 1.73 14.11 6.48
CA VAL A 101 1.14 14.17 7.82
C VAL A 101 1.30 15.55 8.41
N ARG A 102 0.20 16.12 8.91
CA ARG A 102 0.19 17.47 9.51
C ARG A 102 -0.06 17.47 11.01
N SER A 103 -0.49 16.32 11.55
CA SER A 103 -0.75 16.14 12.98
C SER A 103 0.44 15.52 13.71
N GLN A 104 0.28 15.34 15.01
CA GLN A 104 1.18 14.54 15.85
C GLN A 104 0.41 13.31 16.34
N PRO A 105 0.35 12.25 15.51
CA PRO A 105 -0.48 11.09 15.81
C PRO A 105 0.08 10.30 16.98
N ARG A 106 -0.83 9.75 17.80
CA ARG A 106 -0.50 8.84 18.89
C ARG A 106 -0.77 7.38 18.56
N ARG A 107 -1.72 7.13 17.67
CA ARG A 107 -2.07 5.80 17.17
C ARG A 107 -2.10 5.82 15.66
N ILE A 108 -1.24 5.03 15.06
CA ILE A 108 -1.03 4.95 13.60
C ILE A 108 -1.37 3.55 13.14
N LEU A 109 -2.14 3.45 12.06
CA LEU A 109 -2.40 2.21 11.34
C LEU A 109 -1.82 2.32 9.92
N ASP A 110 -1.02 1.33 9.52
CA ASP A 110 -0.52 1.18 8.15
C ASP A 110 -1.21 -0.03 7.51
N LEU A 111 -2.08 0.22 6.55
CA LEU A 111 -2.91 -0.78 5.87
C LEU A 111 -2.22 -1.29 4.60
N GLY A 112 -2.18 -2.64 4.42
CA GLY A 112 -1.40 -3.26 3.38
C GLY A 112 0.09 -3.01 3.58
N CYS A 113 0.54 -3.19 4.82
CA CYS A 113 1.88 -2.75 5.23
C CYS A 113 3.03 -3.57 4.60
N GLY A 114 2.74 -4.71 3.97
CA GLY A 114 3.73 -5.59 3.36
C GLY A 114 4.85 -5.97 4.33
N THR A 115 6.08 -5.82 3.90
CA THR A 115 7.29 -6.03 4.71
C THR A 115 7.59 -4.89 5.70
N GLY A 116 6.68 -3.92 5.85
CA GLY A 116 6.72 -2.90 6.90
C GLY A 116 7.62 -1.69 6.61
N SER A 117 8.07 -1.45 5.39
CA SER A 117 8.97 -0.31 5.10
C SER A 117 8.37 1.04 5.49
N THR A 118 7.11 1.33 5.11
CA THR A 118 6.40 2.55 5.53
C THR A 118 6.08 2.54 7.02
N THR A 119 5.65 1.41 7.55
CA THR A 119 5.34 1.25 8.99
C THR A 119 6.53 1.60 9.87
N LEU A 120 7.72 1.10 9.53
CA LEU A 120 8.96 1.38 10.25
C LEU A 120 9.40 2.84 10.11
N LEU A 121 9.22 3.42 8.93
CA LEU A 121 9.47 4.85 8.69
C LEU A 121 8.56 5.72 9.58
N LEU A 122 7.27 5.40 9.66
CA LEU A 122 6.33 6.07 10.55
C LEU A 122 6.71 5.90 12.03
N LYS A 123 7.12 4.69 12.44
CA LYS A 123 7.56 4.45 13.82
C LYS A 123 8.84 5.22 14.18
N ARG A 124 9.79 5.35 13.25
CA ARG A 124 10.99 6.20 13.44
C ARG A 124 10.65 7.67 13.53
N THR A 125 9.70 8.14 12.72
CA THR A 125 9.28 9.55 12.69
C THR A 125 8.46 9.94 13.90
N PHE A 126 7.58 9.05 14.37
CA PHE A 126 6.70 9.25 15.52
C PHE A 126 7.01 8.21 16.62
N PRO A 127 8.16 8.34 17.31
CA PRO A 127 8.65 7.30 18.23
C PRO A 127 7.71 7.02 19.39
N GLU A 128 6.94 8.01 19.83
CA GLU A 128 5.97 7.85 20.94
C GLU A 128 4.62 7.26 20.48
N ALA A 129 4.37 7.20 19.16
CA ALA A 129 3.12 6.65 18.65
C ALA A 129 3.09 5.12 18.81
N GLN A 130 1.90 4.59 19.10
CA GLN A 130 1.60 3.18 18.91
C GLN A 130 1.35 2.94 17.42
N VAL A 131 2.15 2.10 16.79
CA VAL A 131 2.04 1.81 15.36
C VAL A 131 1.61 0.37 15.19
N VAL A 132 0.58 0.19 14.35
CA VAL A 132 0.04 -1.10 13.93
C VAL A 132 0.26 -1.23 12.43
N GLY A 133 0.85 -2.34 11.98
CA GLY A 133 0.90 -2.74 10.58
C GLY A 133 -0.08 -3.88 10.34
N LEU A 134 -0.94 -3.72 9.33
CA LEU A 134 -1.91 -4.74 8.95
C LEU A 134 -1.68 -5.18 7.51
N ASP A 135 -1.61 -6.49 7.29
CA ASP A 135 -1.46 -7.09 5.95
C ASP A 135 -2.21 -8.43 5.86
N LEU A 136 -2.58 -8.83 4.66
CA LEU A 136 -3.19 -10.14 4.40
C LEU A 136 -2.16 -11.27 4.47
N SER A 137 -0.90 -11.02 4.11
CA SER A 137 0.14 -12.05 4.04
C SER A 137 0.86 -12.22 5.38
N PRO A 138 0.78 -13.37 6.03
CA PRO A 138 1.58 -13.65 7.21
C PRO A 138 3.08 -13.71 6.87
N TYR A 139 3.45 -14.06 5.63
CA TYR A 139 4.85 -14.08 5.18
C TYR A 139 5.45 -12.68 5.13
N MET A 140 4.69 -11.70 4.63
CA MET A 140 5.07 -10.29 4.65
C MET A 140 5.23 -9.78 6.09
N LEU A 141 4.29 -10.11 6.96
CA LEU A 141 4.34 -9.72 8.38
C LEU A 141 5.52 -10.35 9.13
N VAL A 142 5.92 -11.58 8.79
CA VAL A 142 7.16 -12.20 9.33
C VAL A 142 8.37 -11.36 8.97
N MET A 143 8.51 -10.95 7.70
CA MET A 143 9.61 -10.09 7.26
C MET A 143 9.57 -8.74 7.97
N ALA A 144 8.40 -8.12 8.08
CA ALA A 144 8.20 -6.85 8.80
C ALA A 144 8.63 -6.95 10.27
N GLN A 145 8.24 -8.03 10.95
CA GLN A 145 8.63 -8.30 12.34
C GLN A 145 10.15 -8.47 12.48
N HIS A 146 10.80 -9.19 11.55
CA HIS A 146 12.26 -9.36 11.56
C HIS A 146 12.99 -8.03 11.37
N LYS A 147 12.53 -7.18 10.45
CA LYS A 147 13.09 -5.83 10.23
C LYS A 147 12.93 -4.97 11.48
N ALA A 148 11.71 -4.92 12.06
CA ALA A 148 11.44 -4.17 13.27
C ALA A 148 12.35 -4.61 14.44
N THR A 149 12.51 -5.92 14.61
CA THR A 149 13.38 -6.51 15.65
C THR A 149 14.85 -6.12 15.42
N GLY A 150 15.32 -6.17 14.18
CA GLY A 150 16.68 -5.77 13.81
C GLY A 150 16.98 -4.30 14.10
N GLU A 151 15.97 -3.43 14.03
CA GLU A 151 16.07 -1.99 14.32
C GLU A 151 15.71 -1.65 15.79
N GLY A 152 15.30 -2.63 16.60
CA GLY A 152 14.85 -2.41 17.97
C GLY A 152 13.53 -1.62 18.08
N LEU A 153 12.72 -1.60 17.01
CA LEU A 153 11.45 -0.89 16.96
C LEU A 153 10.30 -1.81 17.41
N LYS A 154 9.34 -1.21 18.14
CA LYS A 154 8.12 -1.92 18.60
C LYS A 154 6.95 -1.52 17.70
N VAL A 155 6.41 -2.48 16.97
CA VAL A 155 5.23 -2.37 16.12
C VAL A 155 4.32 -3.56 16.41
N ASP A 156 3.02 -3.34 16.40
CA ASP A 156 2.02 -4.42 16.50
C ASP A 156 1.65 -4.87 15.08
N TRP A 157 1.94 -6.13 14.74
CA TRP A 157 1.68 -6.70 13.43
C TRP A 157 0.41 -7.54 13.47
N ARG A 158 -0.51 -7.29 12.55
CA ARG A 158 -1.82 -7.95 12.47
C ARG A 158 -2.10 -8.48 11.08
N GLN A 159 -2.48 -9.75 10.99
CA GLN A 159 -3.03 -10.29 9.77
C GLN A 159 -4.51 -9.94 9.67
N GLY A 160 -4.94 -9.33 8.56
CA GLY A 160 -6.33 -8.95 8.35
C GLY A 160 -6.58 -8.32 6.99
N LYS A 161 -7.84 -8.11 6.70
CA LYS A 161 -8.30 -7.40 5.50
C LYS A 161 -8.32 -5.90 5.77
N ALA A 162 -7.85 -5.11 4.80
CA ALA A 162 -7.85 -3.65 4.93
C ALA A 162 -9.27 -3.05 4.84
N GLU A 163 -10.17 -3.71 4.11
CA GLU A 163 -11.58 -3.32 3.94
C GLU A 163 -12.48 -3.72 5.12
N GLU A 164 -11.99 -4.56 6.04
CA GLU A 164 -12.73 -5.07 7.21
C GLU A 164 -11.73 -5.43 8.32
N THR A 165 -11.19 -4.43 8.98
CA THR A 165 -10.05 -4.60 9.92
C THR A 165 -10.44 -5.22 11.26
N GLY A 166 -11.69 -5.07 11.67
CA GLY A 166 -12.18 -5.49 12.99
C GLY A 166 -11.74 -4.58 14.15
N PHE A 167 -11.03 -3.49 13.91
CA PHE A 167 -10.73 -2.50 14.95
C PHE A 167 -11.96 -1.67 15.32
N GLU A 168 -11.94 -1.07 16.51
CA GLU A 168 -13.01 -0.20 17.00
C GLU A 168 -13.05 1.13 16.23
N ASP A 169 -14.24 1.73 16.16
CA ASP A 169 -14.43 3.07 15.59
C ASP A 169 -13.55 4.11 16.29
N ASN A 170 -13.05 5.08 15.53
CA ASN A 170 -12.27 6.21 16.05
C ASN A 170 -11.02 5.76 16.85
N SER A 171 -10.38 4.68 16.44
CA SER A 171 -9.28 4.05 17.18
C SER A 171 -7.88 4.45 16.71
N PHE A 172 -7.76 5.22 15.62
CA PHE A 172 -6.47 5.67 15.08
C PHE A 172 -6.50 7.15 14.71
N ASP A 173 -5.41 7.88 14.95
CA ASP A 173 -5.28 9.31 14.59
C ASP A 173 -4.80 9.51 13.16
N LEU A 174 -4.00 8.56 12.66
CA LEU A 174 -3.44 8.51 11.32
C LEU A 174 -3.60 7.11 10.72
N ILE A 175 -4.05 7.06 9.48
CA ILE A 175 -4.03 5.84 8.68
C ILE A 175 -3.19 6.09 7.43
N SER A 176 -2.23 5.22 7.14
CA SER A 176 -1.43 5.23 5.91
C SER A 176 -1.74 4.02 5.05
N LEU A 177 -1.67 4.25 3.74
CA LEU A 177 -1.74 3.22 2.71
C LEU A 177 -0.65 3.53 1.69
N SER A 178 0.22 2.56 1.45
CA SER A 178 1.35 2.78 0.55
C SER A 178 1.42 1.69 -0.49
N LEU A 179 1.23 2.05 -1.76
CA LEU A 179 1.36 1.14 -2.90
C LEU A 179 0.37 -0.04 -2.81
N LEU A 180 -0.89 0.23 -2.44
CA LEU A 180 -1.92 -0.78 -2.21
C LEU A 180 -3.06 -0.70 -3.23
N PHE A 181 -3.50 0.49 -3.61
CA PHE A 181 -4.73 0.64 -4.39
C PHE A 181 -4.58 0.15 -5.83
N HIS A 182 -3.38 0.23 -6.42
CA HIS A 182 -3.13 -0.33 -7.74
C HIS A 182 -3.13 -1.87 -7.77
N GLU A 183 -3.06 -2.51 -6.60
CA GLU A 183 -3.14 -3.97 -6.41
C GLU A 183 -4.55 -4.44 -6.04
N THR A 184 -5.53 -3.55 -5.91
CA THR A 184 -6.90 -3.89 -5.51
C THR A 184 -7.94 -3.43 -6.54
N PRO A 185 -9.05 -4.18 -6.71
CA PRO A 185 -10.18 -3.67 -7.49
C PRO A 185 -10.65 -2.31 -6.95
N PRO A 186 -11.06 -1.34 -7.79
CA PRO A 186 -11.51 -0.03 -7.32
C PRO A 186 -12.61 -0.07 -6.24
N ALA A 187 -13.52 -1.04 -6.33
CA ALA A 187 -14.55 -1.22 -5.32
C ALA A 187 -13.99 -1.60 -3.94
N VAL A 188 -12.89 -2.37 -3.91
CA VAL A 188 -12.18 -2.73 -2.68
C VAL A 188 -11.43 -1.52 -2.14
N SER A 189 -10.73 -0.76 -2.99
CA SER A 189 -10.06 0.50 -2.61
C SER A 189 -11.04 1.49 -1.95
N GLN A 190 -12.24 1.64 -2.52
CA GLN A 190 -13.30 2.47 -1.95
C GLN A 190 -13.82 1.93 -0.61
N ALA A 191 -13.98 0.61 -0.48
CA ALA A 191 -14.37 -0.01 0.79
C ALA A 191 -13.29 0.20 1.87
N ILE A 192 -12.00 0.12 1.51
CA ILE A 192 -10.88 0.44 2.41
C ILE A 192 -10.96 1.89 2.88
N LEU A 193 -11.26 2.85 2.00
CA LEU A 193 -11.43 4.25 2.41
C LEU A 193 -12.63 4.45 3.34
N GLY A 194 -13.73 3.73 3.12
CA GLY A 194 -14.87 3.69 4.05
C GLY A 194 -14.47 3.15 5.44
N GLU A 195 -13.65 2.10 5.48
CA GLU A 195 -13.11 1.56 6.73
C GLU A 195 -12.15 2.57 7.39
N CYS A 196 -11.27 3.23 6.63
CA CYS A 196 -10.43 4.32 7.15
C CYS A 196 -11.27 5.43 7.79
N PHE A 197 -12.36 5.82 7.13
CA PHE A 197 -13.27 6.85 7.67
C PHE A 197 -13.91 6.43 9.00
N ARG A 198 -14.31 5.15 9.13
CA ARG A 198 -14.86 4.60 10.37
C ARG A 198 -13.83 4.62 11.51
N LEU A 199 -12.59 4.23 11.20
CA LEU A 199 -11.51 4.06 12.18
C LEU A 199 -10.92 5.38 12.69
N LEU A 200 -11.03 6.47 11.93
CA LEU A 200 -10.50 7.78 12.31
C LEU A 200 -11.51 8.57 13.15
N PRO A 201 -11.06 9.30 14.19
CA PRO A 201 -11.87 10.32 14.85
C PRO A 201 -11.97 11.56 13.97
N VAL A 202 -12.84 12.48 14.35
CA VAL A 202 -12.86 13.83 13.75
C VAL A 202 -11.49 14.47 13.86
N GLY A 203 -10.99 15.01 12.76
CA GLY A 203 -9.64 15.58 12.65
C GLY A 203 -8.55 14.54 12.39
N GLY A 204 -8.88 13.23 12.39
CA GLY A 204 -7.95 12.17 12.00
C GLY A 204 -7.62 12.23 10.51
N GLU A 205 -6.41 11.80 10.17
CA GLU A 205 -5.85 11.90 8.82
C GLU A 205 -5.73 10.54 8.13
N VAL A 206 -6.06 10.49 6.84
CA VAL A 206 -5.69 9.39 5.96
C VAL A 206 -4.68 9.89 4.93
N VAL A 207 -3.62 9.11 4.69
CA VAL A 207 -2.60 9.39 3.67
C VAL A 207 -2.42 8.18 2.77
N VAL A 208 -2.63 8.37 1.48
CA VAL A 208 -2.42 7.36 0.44
C VAL A 208 -1.24 7.78 -0.42
N LEU A 209 -0.22 6.94 -0.49
CA LEU A 209 0.88 7.01 -1.46
C LEU A 209 0.67 5.91 -2.48
N ASP A 210 0.52 6.25 -3.75
CA ASP A 210 0.34 5.25 -4.81
C ASP A 210 0.82 5.76 -6.17
N GLY A 211 0.69 4.95 -7.21
CA GLY A 211 0.97 5.33 -8.57
C GLY A 211 0.19 6.59 -8.98
N ASN A 212 0.85 7.52 -9.67
CA ASN A 212 0.20 8.73 -10.16
C ASN A 212 -0.76 8.37 -11.29
N GLN A 213 -2.07 8.50 -11.04
CA GLN A 213 -3.11 8.06 -11.96
C GLN A 213 -3.05 8.83 -13.29
N ASP A 214 -2.71 10.13 -13.27
CA ASP A 214 -2.54 10.93 -14.50
C ASP A 214 -1.34 10.43 -15.33
N SER A 215 -0.21 10.19 -14.67
CA SER A 215 0.99 9.66 -15.33
C SER A 215 0.76 8.27 -15.92
N LEU A 216 0.03 7.41 -15.20
CA LEU A 216 -0.34 6.07 -15.68
C LEU A 216 -1.25 6.15 -16.91
N ARG A 217 -2.24 7.03 -16.90
CA ARG A 217 -3.13 7.27 -18.10
C ARG A 217 -2.36 7.77 -19.30
N GLN A 218 -1.39 8.65 -19.08
CA GLN A 218 -0.59 9.26 -20.16
C GLN A 218 0.52 8.35 -20.66
N THR A 219 0.85 7.29 -19.93
CA THR A 219 2.01 6.42 -20.21
C THR A 219 1.61 4.95 -20.19
N PRO A 220 0.82 4.47 -21.18
CA PRO A 220 0.25 3.11 -21.19
C PRO A 220 1.28 1.98 -21.04
N TRP A 221 2.52 2.16 -21.53
CA TRP A 221 3.56 1.15 -21.38
C TRP A 221 3.95 0.87 -19.94
N LEU A 222 3.71 1.82 -18.99
CA LEU A 222 3.92 1.58 -17.56
C LEU A 222 2.98 0.50 -17.02
N LEU A 223 1.72 0.46 -17.50
CA LEU A 223 0.75 -0.55 -17.09
C LEU A 223 1.21 -1.96 -17.48
N GLU A 224 1.88 -2.09 -18.64
CA GLU A 224 2.42 -3.36 -19.11
C GLU A 224 3.67 -3.79 -18.32
N VAL A 225 4.50 -2.80 -17.88
CA VAL A 225 5.73 -3.07 -17.13
C VAL A 225 5.43 -3.51 -15.69
N PHE A 226 4.44 -2.90 -15.06
CA PHE A 226 4.12 -3.23 -13.67
C PHE A 226 3.42 -4.59 -13.51
N GLU A 227 2.79 -5.11 -14.55
CA GLU A 227 2.11 -6.43 -14.58
C GLU A 227 1.13 -6.62 -13.39
N GLU A 228 0.44 -5.54 -12.99
CA GLU A 228 -0.52 -5.58 -11.91
C GLU A 228 -1.94 -5.82 -12.42
N PRO A 229 -2.71 -6.73 -11.81
CA PRO A 229 -4.01 -7.12 -12.32
C PRO A 229 -5.04 -5.99 -12.34
N TYR A 230 -4.92 -5.00 -11.45
CA TYR A 230 -5.91 -3.94 -11.26
C TYR A 230 -5.38 -2.54 -11.60
N ILE A 231 -4.12 -2.39 -12.01
CA ILE A 231 -3.50 -1.08 -12.25
C ILE A 231 -4.19 -0.30 -13.37
N ALA A 232 -4.72 -0.98 -14.38
CA ALA A 232 -5.43 -0.33 -15.48
C ALA A 232 -6.76 0.28 -15.00
N GLU A 233 -7.51 -0.43 -14.14
CA GLU A 233 -8.75 0.08 -13.54
C GLU A 233 -8.45 1.18 -12.52
N TYR A 234 -7.42 1.00 -11.69
CA TYR A 234 -6.92 2.02 -10.77
C TYR A 234 -6.56 3.33 -11.49
N ALA A 235 -5.85 3.24 -12.62
CA ALA A 235 -5.45 4.40 -13.41
C ALA A 235 -6.65 5.19 -13.97
N GLN A 236 -7.80 4.56 -14.21
CA GLN A 236 -9.03 5.23 -14.68
C GLN A 236 -9.82 5.91 -13.55
N GLY A 237 -9.52 5.59 -12.30
CA GLY A 237 -10.15 6.21 -11.14
C GLY A 237 -9.48 7.52 -10.73
N ASP A 238 -9.94 8.06 -9.59
CA ASP A 238 -9.32 9.19 -8.90
C ASP A 238 -9.39 8.96 -7.39
N VAL A 239 -8.21 8.88 -6.74
CA VAL A 239 -8.15 8.63 -5.29
C VAL A 239 -8.74 9.79 -4.49
N ALA A 240 -8.62 11.03 -4.98
CA ALA A 240 -9.22 12.17 -4.30
C ALA A 240 -10.75 12.09 -4.33
N ASP A 241 -11.33 11.78 -5.49
CA ASP A 241 -12.77 11.57 -5.63
C ASP A 241 -13.25 10.42 -4.73
N TRP A 242 -12.50 9.31 -4.65
CA TRP A 242 -12.85 8.19 -3.76
C TRP A 242 -12.80 8.56 -2.28
N MET A 243 -11.82 9.39 -1.87
CA MET A 243 -11.77 9.93 -0.51
C MET A 243 -12.95 10.86 -0.20
N GLU A 244 -13.30 11.76 -1.12
CA GLU A 244 -14.45 12.65 -0.97
C GLU A 244 -15.77 11.85 -0.88
N GLN A 245 -15.92 10.81 -1.71
CA GLN A 245 -17.09 9.90 -1.64
C GLN A 245 -17.16 9.13 -0.32
N ALA A 246 -16.02 8.78 0.29
CA ALA A 246 -15.95 8.15 1.60
C ALA A 246 -16.26 9.14 2.75
N GLY A 247 -16.39 10.46 2.47
CA GLY A 247 -16.73 11.50 3.45
C GLY A 247 -15.54 12.31 3.96
N PHE A 248 -14.33 12.11 3.42
CA PHE A 248 -13.19 12.95 3.79
C PHE A 248 -13.30 14.34 3.21
N ALA A 249 -12.80 15.33 3.95
CA ALA A 249 -12.70 16.73 3.53
C ALA A 249 -11.22 17.16 3.48
N SER A 250 -10.99 18.36 2.95
CA SER A 250 -9.63 18.90 2.77
C SER A 250 -8.73 17.92 2.05
N VAL A 251 -9.31 17.27 1.02
CA VAL A 251 -8.57 16.31 0.21
C VAL A 251 -7.59 17.06 -0.68
N GLU A 252 -6.33 16.67 -0.60
CA GLU A 252 -5.24 17.26 -1.36
C GLU A 252 -4.41 16.17 -2.00
N THR A 253 -4.23 16.23 -3.32
CA THR A 253 -3.33 15.35 -4.07
C THR A 253 -2.15 16.13 -4.57
N ARG A 254 -0.96 15.59 -4.40
CA ARG A 254 0.28 16.12 -4.98
C ARG A 254 1.01 15.03 -5.76
N THR A 255 1.57 15.40 -6.91
CA THR A 255 2.52 14.54 -7.62
C THR A 255 3.77 14.36 -6.76
N HIS A 256 4.26 13.13 -6.71
CA HIS A 256 5.43 12.75 -5.95
C HIS A 256 6.35 11.89 -6.83
N TRP A 257 7.54 12.40 -7.15
CA TRP A 257 8.49 11.71 -8.04
C TRP A 257 7.89 11.25 -9.38
N TRP A 258 7.15 12.13 -10.07
CA TRP A 258 6.55 11.94 -11.40
C TRP A 258 5.55 10.77 -11.51
N ILE A 259 5.95 9.54 -11.15
CA ILE A 259 5.11 8.34 -11.29
C ILE A 259 4.31 7.98 -10.04
N HIS A 260 4.48 8.73 -8.97
CA HIS A 260 3.72 8.55 -7.73
C HIS A 260 2.89 9.80 -7.41
N GLN A 261 1.88 9.61 -6.58
CA GLN A 261 1.11 10.67 -5.97
C GLN A 261 0.90 10.39 -4.49
N VAL A 262 0.74 11.46 -3.72
CA VAL A 262 0.33 11.40 -2.33
C VAL A 262 -0.98 12.15 -2.20
N THR A 263 -2.01 11.46 -1.75
CA THR A 263 -3.34 12.03 -1.48
C THR A 263 -3.61 11.97 0.01
N ARG A 264 -3.94 13.11 0.60
CA ARG A 264 -4.26 13.25 2.02
C ARG A 264 -5.70 13.73 2.18
N GLY A 265 -6.44 13.16 3.12
CA GLY A 265 -7.76 13.60 3.53
C GLY A 265 -7.89 13.67 5.05
N VAL A 266 -8.87 14.42 5.53
CA VAL A 266 -9.16 14.59 6.95
C VAL A 266 -10.62 14.23 7.20
N LYS A 267 -10.91 13.52 8.29
CA LYS A 267 -12.29 13.29 8.70
C LYS A 267 -12.89 14.58 9.27
N PRO A 268 -13.90 15.18 8.60
CA PRO A 268 -14.47 16.47 9.00
C PRO A 268 -15.34 16.38 10.25
N LEU A 269 -15.68 17.53 10.80
CA LEU A 269 -16.77 17.63 11.75
C LEU A 269 -18.11 17.31 11.06
N PRO A 270 -19.04 16.61 11.71
CA PRO A 270 -20.36 16.36 11.15
C PRO A 270 -21.02 17.68 10.71
N GLY A 271 -21.47 17.76 9.46
CA GLY A 271 -22.17 18.93 8.90
C GLY A 271 -21.26 19.99 8.26
N GLN A 272 -19.96 19.80 8.15
CA GLN A 272 -19.07 20.71 7.40
C GLN A 272 -19.07 20.47 5.88
N ASP A 273 -19.64 19.39 5.39
CA ASP A 273 -19.69 19.03 3.96
C ASP A 273 -20.56 19.99 3.11
N SER A 274 -21.42 20.82 3.75
CA SER A 274 -22.38 21.69 3.06
C SER A 274 -21.89 23.11 2.80
N ILE A 275 -20.67 23.48 3.16
CA ILE A 275 -20.21 24.89 3.05
C ILE A 275 -19.54 25.17 1.69
N ARG A 276 -19.21 24.16 0.88
CA ARG A 276 -18.51 24.35 -0.43
C ARG A 276 -19.40 24.89 -1.55
N ASP A 277 -20.75 24.76 -1.47
CA ASP A 277 -21.66 25.18 -2.54
C ASP A 277 -22.11 26.65 -2.46
N GLU A 278 -21.72 27.42 -1.44
CA GLU A 278 -22.19 28.81 -1.28
C GLU A 278 -21.21 29.90 -1.78
N PHE A 279 -19.99 29.56 -2.20
CA PHE A 279 -19.09 30.56 -2.75
C PHE A 279 -18.91 30.36 -4.27
N PRO A 280 -19.31 31.38 -5.09
CA PRO A 280 -19.05 31.32 -6.53
C PRO A 280 -17.54 31.27 -6.78
N ARG A 281 -17.11 30.38 -7.66
CA ARG A 281 -15.69 30.31 -8.10
C ARG A 281 -15.31 31.65 -8.73
N GLU A 282 -14.12 32.15 -8.42
CA GLU A 282 -13.60 33.45 -8.89
C GLU A 282 -13.56 33.65 -10.41
N GLY A 283 -14.12 32.75 -11.20
CA GLY A 283 -14.21 32.82 -12.66
C GLY A 283 -15.55 33.35 -13.21
N ASP A 284 -16.60 33.45 -12.40
CA ASP A 284 -17.96 33.78 -12.89
C ASP A 284 -18.33 35.27 -12.80
N MET A 285 -17.42 36.14 -12.41
CA MET A 285 -17.65 37.59 -12.53
C MET A 285 -17.23 38.06 -13.93
N ALA A 286 -18.03 37.72 -14.92
CA ALA A 286 -17.97 38.42 -16.20
C ALA A 286 -18.51 39.84 -16.01
N PHE A 287 -17.70 40.82 -16.36
CA PHE A 287 -18.08 42.22 -16.36
C PHE A 287 -19.34 42.43 -17.23
N ALA A 288 -20.37 42.96 -16.62
CA ALA A 288 -21.48 43.62 -17.30
C ALA A 288 -21.17 45.11 -17.48
#